data_8b525a5c612fa5fc8bd5bad9a02036d7
#
_entry.id   8b525a5c612fa5fc8bd5bad9a02036d7
#
_cell.length_a   1.000
_cell.length_b   1.000
_cell.length_c   1.000
_cell.angle_alpha   90.00
_cell.angle_beta   90.00
_cell.angle_gamma   90.00
#
_symmetry.space_group_name_H-M   'P 1'
#
loop_
_entity.id
_entity.type
_entity.pdbx_description
1 polymer ?
#
loop_
_entity_poly.entity_id
_entity_poly.type
_entity_poly.pdbx_seq_one_letter_code
_entity_poly.pdbx_strand_id
1 'polypeptide(L)'
;MNTGQGKNIPVSIIVDELPTLYFHKIDRLIGTARSNKVSVTLGFQELPQLEADYGKVGMQKIITTVGNVVSGSARSKETLEWLSNDIFGKVVQVKKGVTIDRDKTSINLNENMDSLVPASKISDMATGWICGQTARDFVKTKTGTGGSMNIQESEEFKTTKFFCKTDFDMKEIKAEEAAYVPLPKFYTFKSREERERILYKNFIQVGQDVKDMITDVLNKRGAK
;
A
#
# COMPACT_ATOMS: atom_id res chain seq x y z
N MET A 1 -5.64 24.21 -6.93
CA MET A 1 -6.44 23.00 -6.66
C MET A 1 -7.87 23.32 -7.02
N ASN A 2 -8.45 22.54 -7.90
CA ASN A 2 -9.80 22.80 -8.39
C ASN A 2 -10.79 22.26 -7.37
N THR A 3 -11.26 23.10 -6.46
CA THR A 3 -12.29 22.76 -5.45
C THR A 3 -13.70 22.82 -6.03
N GLY A 4 -13.80 22.85 -7.38
CA GLY A 4 -15.09 22.81 -8.04
C GLY A 4 -15.82 21.52 -7.73
N GLN A 5 -17.08 21.57 -7.40
CA GLN A 5 -18.02 20.45 -7.18
C GLN A 5 -18.22 19.60 -8.45
N GLY A 6 -17.23 19.57 -9.35
CA GLY A 6 -17.18 18.69 -10.49
C GLY A 6 -17.04 17.24 -10.03
N LYS A 7 -17.63 16.32 -10.77
CA LYS A 7 -17.48 14.87 -10.56
C LYS A 7 -16.00 14.50 -10.69
N ASN A 8 -15.27 14.47 -9.59
CA ASN A 8 -13.89 13.99 -9.60
C ASN A 8 -13.87 12.55 -10.11
N ILE A 9 -13.10 12.30 -11.15
CA ILE A 9 -12.88 10.97 -11.68
C ILE A 9 -11.97 10.24 -10.69
N PRO A 10 -12.28 9.03 -10.26
CA PRO A 10 -11.40 8.24 -9.42
C PRO A 10 -10.05 8.02 -10.11
N VAL A 11 -8.96 8.21 -9.37
CA VAL A 11 -7.59 8.03 -9.84
C VAL A 11 -6.87 7.10 -8.88
N SER A 12 -6.04 6.20 -9.40
CA SER A 12 -5.14 5.36 -8.60
C SER A 12 -3.69 5.76 -8.86
N ILE A 13 -2.95 5.96 -7.78
CA ILE A 13 -1.50 6.18 -7.80
C ILE A 13 -0.86 4.91 -7.23
N ILE A 14 -0.06 4.24 -8.05
CA ILE A 14 0.65 3.02 -7.65
C ILE A 14 2.14 3.30 -7.75
N VAL A 15 2.84 3.16 -6.63
CA VAL A 15 4.30 3.29 -6.54
C VAL A 15 4.83 1.94 -6.09
N ASP A 16 5.40 1.17 -7.01
CA ASP A 16 5.84 -0.21 -6.78
C ASP A 16 7.07 -0.28 -5.86
N GLU A 17 8.01 0.64 -6.02
CA GLU A 17 9.24 0.68 -5.21
C GLU A 17 9.45 2.10 -4.66
N LEU A 18 8.79 2.43 -3.55
CA LEU A 18 8.82 3.77 -2.96
C LEU A 18 10.23 4.24 -2.55
N PRO A 19 11.12 3.39 -2.00
CA PRO A 19 12.49 3.81 -1.65
C PRO A 19 13.30 4.32 -2.84
N THR A 20 13.06 3.82 -4.05
CA THR A 20 13.79 4.29 -5.25
C THR A 20 13.28 5.62 -5.78
N LEU A 21 12.08 6.01 -5.38
CA LEU A 21 11.39 7.23 -5.81
C LEU A 21 11.12 8.12 -4.60
N TYR A 22 12.10 8.96 -4.24
CA TYR A 22 11.87 9.90 -3.16
C TYR A 22 10.73 10.88 -3.49
N PHE A 23 9.59 10.71 -2.80
CA PHE A 23 8.41 11.54 -3.01
C PHE A 23 8.22 12.49 -1.82
N HIS A 24 8.60 13.74 -1.99
CA HIS A 24 8.48 14.73 -0.91
C HIS A 24 7.03 14.90 -0.45
N LYS A 25 6.79 14.75 0.86
CA LYS A 25 5.46 14.90 1.49
C LYS A 25 4.41 13.89 1.00
N ILE A 26 4.81 12.66 0.71
CA ILE A 26 3.89 11.58 0.34
C ILE A 26 2.82 11.34 1.41
N ASP A 27 3.17 11.49 2.68
CA ASP A 27 2.26 11.40 3.83
C ASP A 27 1.08 12.37 3.70
N ARG A 28 1.31 13.59 3.26
CA ARG A 28 0.25 14.59 3.01
C ARG A 28 -0.61 14.22 1.81
N LEU A 29 0.00 13.69 0.75
CA LEU A 29 -0.74 13.21 -0.42
C LEU A 29 -1.73 12.13 0.00
N ILE A 30 -1.28 11.11 0.75
CA ILE A 30 -2.16 10.02 1.23
C ILE A 30 -3.31 10.58 2.07
N GLY A 31 -3.02 11.46 3.02
CA GLY A 31 -4.04 12.06 3.90
C GLY A 31 -5.09 12.91 3.18
N THR A 32 -4.72 13.59 2.09
CA THR A 32 -5.62 14.47 1.32
C THR A 32 -6.24 13.82 0.10
N ALA A 33 -5.66 12.74 -0.38
CA ALA A 33 -6.07 12.07 -1.61
C ALA A 33 -7.49 11.49 -1.53
N ARG A 34 -7.86 10.95 -0.37
CA ARG A 34 -9.16 10.31 -0.14
C ARG A 34 -10.36 11.21 -0.46
N SER A 35 -10.34 12.46 -0.03
CA SER A 35 -11.42 13.42 -0.30
C SER A 35 -11.58 13.73 -1.80
N ASN A 36 -10.53 13.52 -2.59
CA ASN A 36 -10.50 13.75 -4.03
C ASN A 36 -10.68 12.45 -4.85
N LYS A 37 -11.11 11.36 -4.24
CA LYS A 37 -11.25 10.03 -4.86
C LYS A 37 -9.94 9.51 -5.47
N VAL A 38 -8.82 9.81 -4.85
CA VAL A 38 -7.52 9.28 -5.24
C VAL A 38 -7.14 8.16 -4.28
N SER A 39 -6.88 6.97 -4.79
CA SER A 39 -6.28 5.86 -4.04
C SER A 39 -4.76 5.88 -4.22
N VAL A 40 -4.05 5.56 -3.15
CA VAL A 40 -2.57 5.50 -3.18
C VAL A 40 -2.13 4.13 -2.69
N THR A 41 -1.37 3.43 -3.52
CA THR A 41 -0.74 2.15 -3.20
C THR A 41 0.77 2.32 -3.22
N LEU A 42 1.42 1.98 -2.12
CA LEU A 42 2.87 2.11 -1.95
C LEU A 42 3.47 0.73 -1.74
N GLY A 43 4.41 0.35 -2.60
CA GLY A 43 5.21 -0.85 -2.47
C GLY A 43 6.61 -0.53 -1.94
N PHE A 44 7.12 -1.41 -1.09
CA PHE A 44 8.52 -1.43 -0.62
C PHE A 44 8.84 -2.83 -0.09
N GLN A 45 10.11 -3.17 0.01
CA GLN A 45 10.52 -4.51 0.41
C GLN A 45 10.64 -4.63 1.93
N GLU A 46 11.31 -3.68 2.59
CA GLU A 46 11.59 -3.73 4.03
C GLU A 46 11.53 -2.32 4.64
N LEU A 47 11.11 -2.21 5.91
CA LEU A 47 11.06 -0.93 6.62
C LEU A 47 12.40 -0.20 6.73
N PRO A 48 13.54 -0.87 6.96
CA PRO A 48 14.83 -0.19 6.99
C PRO A 48 15.19 0.54 5.70
N GLN A 49 14.76 0.05 4.53
CA GLN A 49 14.96 0.75 3.26
C GLN A 49 14.16 2.05 3.24
N LEU A 50 12.89 1.98 3.68
CA LEU A 50 12.04 3.15 3.77
C LEU A 50 12.56 4.17 4.80
N GLU A 51 13.12 3.70 5.90
CA GLU A 51 13.75 4.55 6.92
C GLU A 51 15.00 5.26 6.40
N ALA A 52 15.81 4.58 5.58
CA ALA A 52 17.02 5.16 5.00
C ALA A 52 16.71 6.40 4.13
N ASP A 53 15.61 6.37 3.36
CA ASP A 53 15.28 7.45 2.43
C ASP A 53 14.38 8.54 3.03
N TYR A 54 13.44 8.15 3.87
CA TYR A 54 12.47 9.09 4.46
C TYR A 54 12.79 9.49 5.91
N GLY A 55 13.80 8.88 6.51
CA GLY A 55 14.10 8.99 7.94
C GLY A 55 13.04 8.34 8.80
N LYS A 56 13.37 8.09 10.07
CA LYS A 56 12.49 7.41 11.02
C LYS A 56 11.10 8.06 11.16
N VAL A 57 11.07 9.39 11.25
CA VAL A 57 9.81 10.15 11.39
C VAL A 57 8.98 10.09 10.10
N GLY A 58 9.63 10.15 8.93
CA GLY A 58 8.95 10.06 7.63
C GLY A 58 8.35 8.67 7.42
N MET A 59 9.13 7.62 7.64
CA MET A 59 8.66 6.24 7.60
C MET A 59 7.46 6.03 8.53
N GLN A 60 7.56 6.47 9.80
CA GLN A 60 6.47 6.31 10.77
C GLN A 60 5.18 7.01 10.32
N LYS A 61 5.27 8.21 9.74
CA LYS A 61 4.12 8.91 9.17
C LYS A 61 3.48 8.15 8.02
N ILE A 62 4.28 7.57 7.13
CA ILE A 62 3.80 6.79 5.99
C ILE A 62 3.03 5.56 6.48
N ILE A 63 3.65 4.72 7.32
CA ILE A 63 3.05 3.46 7.77
C ILE A 63 1.82 3.65 8.67
N THR A 64 1.71 4.77 9.39
CA THR A 64 0.53 5.06 10.22
C THR A 64 -0.63 5.69 9.45
N THR A 65 -0.38 6.22 8.26
CA THR A 65 -1.42 6.87 7.44
C THR A 65 -2.15 5.86 6.55
N VAL A 66 -1.52 4.72 6.22
CA VAL A 66 -2.13 3.67 5.40
C VAL A 66 -3.10 2.82 6.22
N GLY A 67 -4.28 2.55 5.64
CA GLY A 67 -5.30 1.73 6.29
C GLY A 67 -5.22 0.25 5.92
N ASN A 68 -4.69 -0.06 4.73
CA ASN A 68 -4.54 -1.42 4.23
C ASN A 68 -3.05 -1.79 4.19
N VAL A 69 -2.72 -2.95 4.71
CA VAL A 69 -1.35 -3.49 4.70
C VAL A 69 -1.42 -4.91 4.15
N VAL A 70 -0.62 -5.17 3.12
CA VAL A 70 -0.43 -6.50 2.54
C VAL A 70 1.05 -6.79 2.50
N SER A 71 1.47 -7.90 3.05
CA SER A 71 2.87 -8.33 3.07
C SER A 71 3.02 -9.78 2.65
N GLY A 72 4.08 -10.05 1.91
CA GLY A 72 4.63 -11.39 1.77
C GLY A 72 5.57 -11.73 2.92
N SER A 73 6.47 -12.69 2.70
CA SER A 73 7.55 -13.00 3.64
C SER A 73 8.48 -11.78 3.79
N ALA A 74 8.82 -11.42 5.02
CA ALA A 74 9.78 -10.39 5.37
C ALA A 74 10.99 -10.99 6.08
N ARG A 75 12.13 -10.29 6.08
CA ARG A 75 13.38 -10.77 6.66
C ARG A 75 13.96 -9.85 7.71
N SER A 76 13.76 -8.53 7.58
CA SER A 76 14.28 -7.60 8.58
C SER A 76 13.50 -7.72 9.89
N LYS A 77 14.22 -7.61 10.98
CA LYS A 77 13.65 -7.67 12.33
C LYS A 77 12.57 -6.59 12.51
N GLU A 78 12.84 -5.40 12.05
CA GLU A 78 11.98 -4.23 12.17
C GLU A 78 10.64 -4.46 11.45
N THR A 79 10.67 -4.99 10.22
CA THR A 79 9.45 -5.29 9.46
C THR A 79 8.67 -6.42 10.11
N LEU A 80 9.35 -7.47 10.58
CA LEU A 80 8.73 -8.60 11.26
C LEU A 80 8.07 -8.19 12.58
N GLU A 81 8.75 -7.37 13.39
CA GLU A 81 8.20 -6.86 14.65
C GLU A 81 7.00 -5.93 14.41
N TRP A 82 7.08 -5.06 13.43
CA TRP A 82 5.97 -4.21 13.04
C TRP A 82 4.74 -5.02 12.60
N LEU A 83 4.92 -6.01 11.71
CA LEU A 83 3.82 -6.87 11.28
C LEU A 83 3.23 -7.67 12.45
N SER A 84 4.08 -8.31 13.25
CA SER A 84 3.64 -9.17 14.34
C SER A 84 2.99 -8.41 15.50
N ASN A 85 3.54 -7.27 15.89
CA ASN A 85 3.09 -6.54 17.08
C ASN A 85 2.06 -5.46 16.76
N ASP A 86 2.27 -4.66 15.70
CA ASP A 86 1.44 -3.49 15.42
C ASP A 86 0.27 -3.86 14.49
N ILE A 87 0.52 -4.68 13.46
CA ILE A 87 -0.53 -5.09 12.54
C ILE A 87 -1.37 -6.22 13.12
N PHE A 88 -0.75 -7.31 13.57
CA PHE A 88 -1.47 -8.45 14.13
C PHE A 88 -1.81 -8.30 15.60
N GLY A 89 -0.90 -7.72 16.40
CA GLY A 89 -1.08 -7.55 17.84
C GLY A 89 -0.97 -8.86 18.60
N LYS A 90 -1.46 -8.84 19.85
CA LYS A 90 -1.36 -9.95 20.79
C LYS A 90 -2.74 -10.47 21.16
N VAL A 91 -2.79 -11.74 21.52
CA VAL A 91 -3.97 -12.43 22.07
C VAL A 91 -3.65 -13.00 23.43
N VAL A 92 -4.62 -12.98 24.32
CA VAL A 92 -4.51 -13.62 25.62
C VAL A 92 -4.76 -15.12 25.44
N GLN A 93 -3.75 -15.94 25.73
CA GLN A 93 -3.90 -17.39 25.80
C GLN A 93 -3.99 -17.81 27.25
N VAL A 94 -5.13 -18.42 27.61
CA VAL A 94 -5.31 -18.99 28.92
C VAL A 94 -4.83 -20.45 28.90
N LYS A 95 -3.67 -20.71 29.49
CA LYS A 95 -3.16 -22.08 29.68
C LYS A 95 -3.65 -22.63 31.01
N LYS A 96 -4.47 -23.66 30.96
CA LYS A 96 -4.89 -24.38 32.15
C LYS A 96 -3.86 -25.48 32.44
N GLY A 97 -3.06 -25.28 33.50
CA GLY A 97 -2.23 -26.32 34.05
C GLY A 97 -2.99 -27.06 35.14
N VAL A 98 -3.15 -28.37 35.03
CA VAL A 98 -3.70 -29.22 36.09
C VAL A 98 -2.53 -30.01 36.70
N THR A 99 -2.24 -29.75 37.97
CA THR A 99 -1.29 -30.55 38.71
C THR A 99 -2.08 -31.48 39.62
N ILE A 100 -1.95 -32.78 39.41
CA ILE A 100 -2.59 -33.81 40.21
C ILE A 100 -1.51 -34.42 41.12
N ASP A 101 -1.62 -34.15 42.40
CA ASP A 101 -0.83 -34.84 43.44
C ASP A 101 -1.76 -35.81 44.18
N ARG A 102 -1.17 -36.78 44.92
CA ARG A 102 -1.96 -37.87 45.51
C ARG A 102 -3.10 -37.41 46.41
N ASP A 103 -3.00 -36.22 47.02
CA ASP A 103 -3.98 -35.69 47.96
C ASP A 103 -4.56 -34.30 47.57
N LYS A 104 -4.11 -33.68 46.50
CA LYS A 104 -4.59 -32.33 46.07
C LYS A 104 -4.56 -32.16 44.55
N THR A 105 -5.66 -31.73 44.02
CA THR A 105 -5.74 -31.26 42.63
C THR A 105 -5.69 -29.73 42.67
N SER A 106 -4.65 -29.13 42.08
CA SER A 106 -4.59 -27.67 41.92
C SER A 106 -4.70 -27.32 40.43
N ILE A 107 -5.55 -26.34 40.12
CA ILE A 107 -5.74 -25.82 38.78
C ILE A 107 -5.03 -24.45 38.76
N ASN A 108 -3.97 -24.35 37.98
CA ASN A 108 -3.29 -23.08 37.75
C ASN A 108 -3.77 -22.51 36.42
N LEU A 109 -4.33 -21.31 36.47
CA LEU A 109 -4.69 -20.51 35.29
C LEU A 109 -3.55 -19.53 35.05
N ASN A 110 -2.78 -19.76 34.02
CA ASN A 110 -1.76 -18.82 33.56
C ASN A 110 -2.27 -18.11 32.29
N GLU A 111 -2.42 -16.81 32.37
CA GLU A 111 -2.72 -15.95 31.24
C GLU A 111 -1.40 -15.45 30.64
N ASN A 112 -1.11 -15.88 29.40
CA ASN A 112 0.04 -15.41 28.64
C ASN A 112 -0.45 -14.58 27.46
N MET A 113 0.22 -13.45 27.21
CA MET A 113 0.00 -12.66 26.00
C MET A 113 0.95 -13.17 24.90
N ASP A 114 0.41 -13.89 23.95
CA ASP A 114 1.15 -14.39 22.79
C ASP A 114 0.82 -13.57 21.55
N SER A 115 1.77 -13.40 20.62
CA SER A 115 1.53 -12.74 19.34
C SER A 115 0.49 -13.53 18.53
N LEU A 116 -0.51 -12.85 17.95
CA LEU A 116 -1.52 -13.48 17.11
C LEU A 116 -0.87 -14.22 15.93
N VAL A 117 0.11 -13.57 15.29
CA VAL A 117 0.97 -14.18 14.26
C VAL A 117 2.42 -13.90 14.65
N PRO A 118 3.17 -14.93 15.09
CA PRO A 118 4.58 -14.77 15.45
C PRO A 118 5.45 -14.33 14.26
N ALA A 119 6.47 -13.56 14.51
CA ALA A 119 7.44 -13.10 13.50
C ALA A 119 8.05 -14.26 12.69
N SER A 120 8.36 -15.39 13.35
CA SER A 120 8.86 -16.60 12.68
C SER A 120 7.90 -17.14 11.64
N LYS A 121 6.60 -17.11 11.90
CA LYS A 121 5.59 -17.57 10.95
C LYS A 121 5.50 -16.67 9.71
N ILE A 122 5.77 -15.37 9.86
CA ILE A 122 5.81 -14.42 8.75
C ILE A 122 7.09 -14.62 7.93
N SER A 123 8.25 -14.80 8.58
CA SER A 123 9.52 -15.02 7.88
C SER A 123 9.54 -16.33 7.08
N ASP A 124 8.82 -17.34 7.55
CA ASP A 124 8.79 -18.67 6.96
C ASP A 124 7.67 -18.84 5.92
N MET A 125 6.97 -17.77 5.54
CA MET A 125 5.93 -17.85 4.53
C MET A 125 6.49 -18.31 3.18
N ALA A 126 5.86 -19.31 2.61
CA ALA A 126 6.16 -19.79 1.26
C ALA A 126 5.58 -18.86 0.19
N THR A 127 6.09 -18.98 -1.03
CA THR A 127 5.57 -18.25 -2.19
C THR A 127 4.06 -18.41 -2.35
N GLY A 128 3.37 -17.31 -2.61
CA GLY A 128 1.92 -17.26 -2.75
C GLY A 128 1.15 -17.11 -1.43
N TRP A 129 1.84 -17.02 -0.29
CA TRP A 129 1.20 -16.65 0.97
C TRP A 129 1.31 -15.15 1.20
N ILE A 130 0.24 -14.57 1.71
CA ILE A 130 0.15 -13.16 2.09
C ILE A 130 -0.44 -13.02 3.49
N CYS A 131 -0.04 -11.97 4.16
CA CYS A 131 -0.59 -11.60 5.45
C CYS A 131 -0.78 -10.09 5.54
N GLY A 132 -1.62 -9.64 6.46
CA GLY A 132 -1.83 -8.22 6.66
C GLY A 132 -3.14 -7.86 7.31
N GLN A 133 -3.54 -6.62 7.04
CA GLN A 133 -4.77 -6.04 7.57
C GLN A 133 -5.45 -5.19 6.51
N THR A 134 -6.78 -5.26 6.43
CA THR A 134 -7.60 -4.34 5.64
C THR A 134 -8.28 -3.31 6.54
N ALA A 135 -8.47 -2.10 6.04
CA ALA A 135 -9.28 -1.09 6.72
C ALA A 135 -10.72 -1.60 6.90
N ARG A 136 -11.37 -1.18 7.98
CA ARG A 136 -12.78 -1.46 8.17
C ARG A 136 -13.58 -0.53 7.27
N ASP A 137 -14.18 -1.09 6.23
CA ASP A 137 -15.17 -0.39 5.42
C ASP A 137 -16.56 -0.86 5.80
N PHE A 138 -17.50 0.07 5.85
CA PHE A 138 -18.92 -0.28 5.97
C PHE A 138 -19.34 -1.00 4.69
N VAL A 139 -19.59 -2.31 4.80
CA VAL A 139 -20.12 -3.08 3.68
C VAL A 139 -21.58 -2.71 3.52
N LYS A 140 -21.89 -1.90 2.52
CA LYS A 140 -23.27 -1.68 2.08
C LYS A 140 -23.73 -2.91 1.33
N THR A 141 -24.33 -3.86 2.02
CA THR A 141 -24.95 -5.01 1.36
C THR A 141 -26.25 -4.55 0.72
N LYS A 142 -26.30 -4.56 -0.61
CA LYS A 142 -27.57 -4.38 -1.35
C LYS A 142 -28.36 -5.67 -1.21
N THR A 143 -29.27 -5.73 -0.26
CA THR A 143 -30.30 -6.77 -0.19
C THR A 143 -31.63 -6.16 -0.62
N GLY A 144 -32.15 -6.60 -1.76
CA GLY A 144 -33.53 -6.31 -2.16
C GLY A 144 -33.68 -5.76 -3.58
N THR A 145 -34.42 -6.49 -4.37
CA THR A 145 -35.10 -6.06 -5.60
C THR A 145 -36.15 -5.02 -5.21
N GLY A 146 -35.82 -3.74 -5.30
CA GLY A 146 -36.78 -2.66 -5.08
C GLY A 146 -36.23 -1.57 -4.18
N GLY A 147 -35.66 -0.59 -4.75
CA GLY A 147 -35.52 0.83 -4.39
C GLY A 147 -35.23 1.30 -2.95
N SER A 148 -35.14 0.45 -1.96
CA SER A 148 -34.84 0.82 -0.57
C SER A 148 -33.51 0.22 -0.13
N MET A 149 -32.56 1.07 0.20
CA MET A 149 -31.25 0.68 0.73
C MET A 149 -31.41 0.39 2.22
N ASN A 150 -31.58 -0.86 2.61
CA ASN A 150 -31.44 -1.26 4.01
C ASN A 150 -29.94 -1.40 4.30
N ILE A 151 -29.42 -0.45 5.08
CA ILE A 151 -28.09 -0.54 5.67
C ILE A 151 -28.23 -1.48 6.87
N GLN A 152 -27.92 -2.77 6.69
CA GLN A 152 -27.70 -3.65 7.82
C GLN A 152 -26.26 -3.39 8.31
N GLU A 153 -26.13 -2.66 9.39
CA GLU A 153 -24.93 -2.66 10.20
C GLU A 153 -24.79 -4.05 10.81
N SER A 154 -23.96 -4.91 10.24
CA SER A 154 -23.59 -6.13 10.91
C SER A 154 -22.66 -5.76 12.06
N GLU A 155 -23.15 -5.82 13.29
CA GLU A 155 -22.38 -5.62 14.53
C GLU A 155 -21.34 -6.72 14.78
N GLU A 156 -21.18 -7.67 13.89
CA GLU A 156 -20.09 -8.64 13.96
C GLU A 156 -18.75 -7.95 13.76
N PHE A 157 -17.92 -7.97 14.81
CA PHE A 157 -16.51 -7.62 14.76
C PHE A 157 -15.77 -8.62 13.86
N LYS A 158 -15.92 -8.48 12.54
CA LYS A 158 -15.12 -9.25 11.59
C LYS A 158 -13.68 -8.78 11.72
N THR A 159 -12.80 -9.73 11.95
CA THR A 159 -11.36 -9.44 11.94
C THR A 159 -10.99 -8.90 10.55
N THR A 160 -10.31 -7.79 10.52
CA THR A 160 -9.78 -7.20 9.28
C THR A 160 -8.41 -7.79 8.93
N LYS A 161 -7.88 -8.67 9.79
CA LYS A 161 -6.57 -9.30 9.68
C LYS A 161 -6.69 -10.59 8.89
N PHE A 162 -5.73 -10.83 8.00
CA PHE A 162 -5.70 -12.04 7.18
C PHE A 162 -4.31 -12.66 7.13
N PHE A 163 -4.28 -13.98 7.01
CA PHE A 163 -3.10 -14.79 6.76
C PHE A 163 -3.56 -15.94 5.87
N CYS A 164 -3.34 -15.83 4.56
CA CYS A 164 -3.92 -16.73 3.59
C CYS A 164 -2.98 -16.99 2.41
N LYS A 165 -3.27 -18.08 1.70
CA LYS A 165 -2.65 -18.35 0.40
C LYS A 165 -3.46 -17.67 -0.69
N THR A 166 -2.75 -17.00 -1.61
CA THR A 166 -3.38 -16.44 -2.81
C THR A 166 -3.67 -17.56 -3.81
N ASP A 167 -4.87 -17.52 -4.37
CA ASP A 167 -5.25 -18.42 -5.47
C ASP A 167 -5.36 -17.55 -6.73
N PHE A 168 -4.34 -17.65 -7.58
CA PHE A 168 -4.31 -16.95 -8.86
C PHE A 168 -4.73 -17.90 -9.97
N ASP A 169 -5.72 -17.52 -10.77
CA ASP A 169 -6.00 -18.20 -12.02
C ASP A 169 -4.90 -17.86 -13.05
N MET A 170 -3.86 -18.71 -13.07
CA MET A 170 -2.73 -18.54 -13.98
C MET A 170 -3.12 -18.65 -15.46
N LYS A 171 -4.28 -19.25 -15.78
CA LYS A 171 -4.75 -19.34 -17.17
C LYS A 171 -5.35 -18.01 -17.59
N GLU A 172 -6.12 -17.37 -16.71
CA GLU A 172 -6.69 -16.06 -16.96
C GLU A 172 -5.59 -15.00 -17.09
N ILE A 173 -4.63 -14.99 -16.15
CA ILE A 173 -3.47 -14.08 -16.20
C ILE A 173 -2.69 -14.23 -17.52
N LYS A 174 -2.38 -15.46 -17.93
CA LYS A 174 -1.69 -15.69 -19.21
C LYS A 174 -2.50 -15.29 -20.42
N ALA A 175 -3.81 -15.42 -20.38
CA ALA A 175 -4.69 -14.96 -21.45
C ALA A 175 -4.70 -13.42 -21.54
N GLU A 176 -4.74 -12.73 -20.40
CA GLU A 176 -4.64 -11.26 -20.35
C GLU A 176 -3.27 -10.77 -20.81
N GLU A 177 -2.18 -11.41 -20.40
CA GLU A 177 -0.82 -11.09 -20.87
C GLU A 177 -0.70 -11.27 -22.38
N ALA A 178 -1.27 -12.34 -22.93
CA ALA A 178 -1.26 -12.60 -24.37
C ALA A 178 -2.11 -11.57 -25.16
N ALA A 179 -3.16 -11.04 -24.56
CA ALA A 179 -4.00 -10.01 -25.13
C ALA A 179 -3.40 -8.59 -25.01
N TYR A 180 -2.28 -8.44 -24.30
CA TYR A 180 -1.63 -7.14 -24.09
C TYR A 180 -1.15 -6.55 -25.42
N VAL A 181 -1.66 -5.39 -25.74
CA VAL A 181 -1.23 -4.64 -26.92
C VAL A 181 -0.02 -3.77 -26.51
N PRO A 182 1.17 -4.03 -27.07
CA PRO A 182 2.34 -3.24 -26.74
C PRO A 182 2.12 -1.77 -27.13
N LEU A 183 2.63 -0.86 -26.30
CA LEU A 183 2.57 0.56 -26.60
C LEU A 183 3.14 0.83 -28.01
N PRO A 184 2.49 1.70 -28.81
CA PRO A 184 3.02 2.05 -30.10
C PRO A 184 4.42 2.65 -29.95
N LYS A 185 5.33 2.22 -30.80
CA LYS A 185 6.69 2.80 -30.83
C LYS A 185 6.59 4.21 -31.40
N PHE A 186 6.58 5.20 -30.51
CA PHE A 186 6.52 6.61 -30.91
C PHE A 186 7.79 7.06 -31.67
N TYR A 187 8.93 6.42 -31.38
CA TYR A 187 10.20 6.71 -32.03
C TYR A 187 10.98 5.43 -32.35
N THR A 188 11.47 5.33 -33.58
CA THR A 188 12.44 4.34 -33.99
C THR A 188 13.73 5.08 -34.33
N PHE A 189 14.80 4.79 -33.63
CA PHE A 189 16.12 5.36 -33.91
C PHE A 189 16.90 4.41 -34.81
N LYS A 190 17.53 4.95 -35.84
CA LYS A 190 18.35 4.15 -36.78
C LYS A 190 19.67 3.71 -36.17
N SER A 191 20.22 4.49 -35.23
CA SER A 191 21.46 4.17 -34.52
C SER A 191 21.42 4.71 -33.08
N ARG A 192 22.40 4.24 -32.26
CA ARG A 192 22.60 4.76 -30.90
C ARG A 192 22.97 6.25 -30.89
N GLU A 193 23.78 6.66 -31.82
CA GLU A 193 24.23 8.06 -31.95
C GLU A 193 23.09 8.98 -32.34
N GLU A 194 22.23 8.53 -33.23
CA GLU A 194 20.99 9.27 -33.59
C GLU A 194 20.08 9.43 -32.38
N ARG A 195 19.93 8.37 -31.57
CA ARG A 195 19.14 8.42 -30.32
C ARG A 195 19.71 9.45 -29.37
N GLU A 196 21.00 9.40 -29.08
CA GLU A 196 21.67 10.33 -28.16
C GLU A 196 21.54 11.78 -28.65
N ARG A 197 21.71 12.01 -29.94
CA ARG A 197 21.55 13.34 -30.54
C ARG A 197 20.11 13.87 -30.41
N ILE A 198 19.10 13.04 -30.66
CA ILE A 198 17.70 13.44 -30.57
C ILE A 198 17.31 13.69 -29.10
N LEU A 199 17.74 12.84 -28.18
CA LEU A 199 17.48 13.03 -26.75
C LEU A 199 18.13 14.32 -26.23
N TYR A 200 19.37 14.59 -26.63
CA TYR A 200 20.06 15.84 -26.26
C TYR A 200 19.36 17.07 -26.84
N LYS A 201 18.95 17.02 -28.11
CA LYS A 201 18.18 18.11 -28.74
C LYS A 201 16.87 18.37 -28.00
N ASN A 202 16.12 17.32 -27.65
CA ASN A 202 14.88 17.44 -26.90
C ASN A 202 15.13 18.04 -25.50
N PHE A 203 16.18 17.62 -24.82
CA PHE A 203 16.55 18.19 -23.52
C PHE A 203 16.81 19.70 -23.59
N ILE A 204 17.56 20.14 -24.60
CA ILE A 204 17.82 21.58 -24.82
C ILE A 204 16.52 22.31 -25.15
N GLN A 205 15.68 21.73 -26.02
CA GLN A 205 14.40 22.35 -26.40
C GLN A 205 13.46 22.53 -25.19
N VAL A 206 13.30 21.50 -24.36
CA VAL A 206 12.50 21.59 -23.12
C VAL A 206 13.03 22.70 -22.21
N GLY A 207 14.37 22.79 -22.07
CA GLY A 207 14.99 23.87 -21.30
C GLY A 207 14.68 25.28 -21.84
N GLN A 208 14.61 25.43 -23.17
CA GLN A 208 14.24 26.70 -23.81
C GLN A 208 12.74 27.00 -23.62
N ASP A 209 11.87 26.03 -23.87
CA ASP A 209 10.42 26.15 -23.72
C ASP A 209 10.03 26.59 -22.29
N VAL A 210 10.73 26.05 -21.26
CA VAL A 210 10.52 26.46 -19.87
C VAL A 210 10.93 27.92 -19.65
N LYS A 211 12.08 28.37 -20.21
CA LYS A 211 12.51 29.78 -20.11
C LYS A 211 11.53 30.71 -20.78
N ASP A 212 11.06 30.36 -21.95
CA ASP A 212 10.09 31.14 -22.72
C ASP A 212 8.76 31.26 -21.96
N MET A 213 8.29 30.14 -21.38
CA MET A 213 7.09 30.14 -20.53
C MET A 213 7.24 31.03 -19.28
N ILE A 214 8.40 30.99 -18.62
CA ILE A 214 8.68 31.85 -17.47
C ILE A 214 8.67 33.32 -17.90
N THR A 215 9.30 33.65 -19.03
CA THR A 215 9.37 35.02 -19.56
C THR A 215 7.98 35.53 -19.90
N ASP A 216 7.14 34.72 -20.54
CA ASP A 216 5.76 35.07 -20.84
C ASP A 216 4.92 35.35 -19.59
N VAL A 217 5.09 34.54 -18.55
CA VAL A 217 4.39 34.74 -17.27
C VAL A 217 4.84 36.04 -16.59
N LEU A 218 6.15 36.34 -16.64
CA LEU A 218 6.69 37.56 -16.06
C LEU A 218 6.21 38.82 -16.81
N ASN A 219 6.21 38.75 -18.15
CA ASN A 219 5.72 39.86 -18.99
C ASN A 219 4.23 40.14 -18.75
N LYS A 220 3.41 39.08 -18.61
CA LYS A 220 1.97 39.24 -18.28
C LYS A 220 1.73 39.81 -16.87
N ARG A 221 2.66 39.63 -15.95
CA ARG A 221 2.58 40.18 -14.58
C ARG A 221 3.08 41.62 -14.52
N GLY A 222 4.05 41.99 -15.35
CA GLY A 222 4.57 43.37 -15.43
C GLY A 222 3.69 44.34 -16.22
N ALA A 223 2.67 43.83 -16.94
CA ALA A 223 1.71 44.62 -17.72
C ALA A 223 0.40 44.93 -16.95
N LYS A 224 0.35 44.62 -15.67
CA LYS A 224 -0.68 45.07 -14.73
C LYS A 224 -0.10 46.02 -13.71
#